data_3ffa5a35d52acae2baa4f6f0108fcc8c
#
_entry.id   3ffa5a35d52acae2baa4f6f0108fcc8c
#
_cell.length_a   1.000
_cell.length_b   1.000
_cell.length_c   1.000
_cell.angle_alpha   90.00
_cell.angle_beta   90.00
_cell.angle_gamma   90.00
#
_symmetry.space_group_name_H-M   'P 1'
#
loop_
_entity.id
_entity.type
_entity.pdbx_description
1 polymer ?
#
loop_
_entity_poly.entity_id
_entity_poly.type
_entity_poly.pdbx_seq_one_letter_code
_entity_poly.pdbx_strand_id
1 'polypeptide(L)'
;MNKKINWRRQLTQLEKQTLTELKNKEMIKQGTFYKLEQTFPEESAYTYYGLYRKEQTIQAYIVGYCFDGETLEATIVAPNVGPFFEELVQELEKQAALWGMKEVFLVMDDKQSVGLNYFNRQGIVPAFSEQYLVFQRETYSQALAKLTLLRPRVADLDSLARLLEGTPLPEDLQRTLIYKENNQLLATLRLDHFENEWGIYGFVVTKTQRGRGLGRQVLQSALRMILENSASATIFLEVETENQAALHLYQTEGFQVRNQYNYY
;
A
#
# COMPACT_ATOMS: atom_id res chain seq x y z
N MET A 1 -11.07 -33.02 12.59
CA MET A 1 -11.87 -31.79 12.37
C MET A 1 -11.24 -31.03 11.21
N ASN A 2 -11.96 -30.92 10.08
CA ASN A 2 -11.45 -30.20 8.92
C ASN A 2 -11.33 -28.70 9.25
N LYS A 3 -10.12 -28.24 9.49
CA LYS A 3 -9.77 -26.83 9.60
C LYS A 3 -9.78 -26.25 8.18
N LYS A 4 -10.87 -25.64 7.76
CA LYS A 4 -10.97 -25.09 6.40
C LYS A 4 -11.05 -23.57 6.49
N ILE A 5 -10.16 -22.89 5.76
CA ILE A 5 -10.28 -21.44 5.54
C ILE A 5 -11.53 -21.22 4.66
N ASN A 6 -12.37 -20.31 5.09
CA ASN A 6 -13.55 -19.92 4.32
C ASN A 6 -13.21 -18.67 3.51
N TRP A 7 -13.08 -18.84 2.20
CA TRP A 7 -12.75 -17.76 1.27
C TRP A 7 -14.01 -17.05 0.77
N ARG A 8 -13.95 -15.71 0.70
CA ARG A 8 -15.06 -14.86 0.25
C ARG A 8 -14.57 -13.52 -0.30
N ARG A 9 -15.47 -12.81 -0.99
CA ARG A 9 -15.22 -11.46 -1.52
C ARG A 9 -15.80 -10.36 -0.64
N GLN A 10 -16.73 -10.69 0.23
CA GLN A 10 -17.43 -9.73 1.08
C GLN A 10 -17.42 -10.19 2.53
N LEU A 11 -17.42 -9.22 3.44
CA LEU A 11 -17.49 -9.42 4.88
C LEU A 11 -18.79 -8.81 5.41
N THR A 12 -19.39 -9.47 6.38
CA THR A 12 -20.45 -8.86 7.18
C THR A 12 -19.86 -7.77 8.08
N GLN A 13 -20.70 -6.85 8.56
CA GLN A 13 -20.26 -5.79 9.47
C GLN A 13 -19.63 -6.33 10.75
N LEU A 14 -20.17 -7.41 11.30
CA LEU A 14 -19.61 -8.09 12.48
C LEU A 14 -18.23 -8.70 12.17
N GLU A 15 -18.04 -9.27 10.99
CA GLU A 15 -16.73 -9.80 10.60
C GLU A 15 -15.72 -8.67 10.44
N LYS A 16 -16.04 -7.56 9.77
CA LYS A 16 -15.16 -6.38 9.65
C LYS A 16 -14.68 -5.90 11.01
N GLN A 17 -15.60 -5.76 11.96
CA GLN A 17 -15.27 -5.39 13.33
C GLN A 17 -14.32 -6.42 14.00
N THR A 18 -14.64 -7.71 13.89
CA THR A 18 -13.82 -8.80 14.46
C THR A 18 -12.42 -8.82 13.85
N LEU A 19 -12.28 -8.62 12.53
CA LEU A 19 -10.98 -8.58 11.87
C LEU A 19 -10.15 -7.37 12.32
N THR A 20 -10.79 -6.21 12.47
CA THR A 20 -10.12 -5.00 12.99
C THR A 20 -9.60 -5.21 14.41
N GLU A 21 -10.43 -5.78 15.29
CA GLU A 21 -10.04 -6.10 16.67
C GLU A 21 -8.87 -7.09 16.71
N LEU A 22 -8.93 -8.16 15.91
CA LEU A 22 -7.86 -9.15 15.79
C LEU A 22 -6.56 -8.53 15.28
N LYS A 23 -6.63 -7.69 14.22
CA LYS A 23 -5.48 -6.95 13.70
C LYS A 23 -4.82 -6.13 14.81
N ASN A 24 -5.59 -5.31 15.49
CA ASN A 24 -5.07 -4.41 16.53
C ASN A 24 -4.43 -5.19 17.68
N LYS A 25 -5.07 -6.27 18.11
CA LYS A 25 -4.55 -7.17 19.15
C LYS A 25 -3.21 -7.77 18.75
N GLU A 26 -3.09 -8.32 17.54
CA GLU A 26 -1.86 -8.96 17.09
C GLU A 26 -0.76 -7.92 16.80
N MET A 27 -1.09 -6.73 16.28
CA MET A 27 -0.14 -5.61 16.13
C MET A 27 0.51 -5.24 17.48
N ILE A 28 -0.31 -5.04 18.50
CA ILE A 28 0.19 -4.68 19.85
C ILE A 28 1.05 -5.80 20.42
N LYS A 29 0.58 -7.05 20.29
CA LYS A 29 1.25 -8.22 20.88
C LYS A 29 2.59 -8.54 20.21
N GLN A 30 2.67 -8.35 18.90
CA GLN A 30 3.86 -8.71 18.11
C GLN A 30 4.79 -7.53 17.87
N GLY A 31 4.35 -6.31 18.08
CA GLY A 31 5.09 -5.09 17.76
C GLY A 31 5.32 -4.92 16.25
N THR A 32 4.39 -5.44 15.42
CA THR A 32 4.47 -5.41 13.95
C THR A 32 3.31 -4.62 13.37
N PHE A 33 3.43 -4.22 12.11
CA PHE A 33 2.35 -3.63 11.34
C PHE A 33 1.87 -4.61 10.26
N TYR A 34 0.64 -4.41 9.79
CA TYR A 34 0.08 -5.17 8.67
C TYR A 34 -0.24 -4.19 7.54
N LYS A 35 0.22 -4.50 6.33
CA LYS A 35 -0.13 -3.74 5.12
C LYS A 35 -1.56 -4.08 4.73
N LEU A 36 -2.50 -3.38 5.33
CA LEU A 36 -3.93 -3.55 5.11
C LEU A 36 -4.59 -2.17 5.06
N GLU A 37 -5.62 -2.04 4.26
CA GLU A 37 -6.50 -0.87 4.31
C GLU A 37 -7.04 -0.67 5.72
N GLN A 38 -7.24 0.57 6.13
CA GLN A 38 -7.74 0.89 7.47
C GLN A 38 -9.16 0.38 7.66
N THR A 39 -9.97 0.48 6.61
CA THR A 39 -11.35 -0.01 6.60
C THR A 39 -11.51 -1.05 5.51
N PHE A 40 -12.18 -2.16 5.83
CA PHE A 40 -12.54 -3.15 4.83
C PHE A 40 -13.66 -2.58 3.94
N PRO A 41 -13.47 -2.50 2.62
CA PRO A 41 -14.47 -1.95 1.71
C PRO A 41 -15.80 -2.74 1.78
N GLU A 42 -16.90 -2.08 1.49
CA GLU A 42 -18.21 -2.75 1.46
C GLU A 42 -18.29 -3.76 0.30
N GLU A 43 -17.80 -3.33 -0.87
CA GLU A 43 -17.64 -4.18 -2.06
C GLU A 43 -16.30 -3.88 -2.72
N SER A 44 -15.56 -4.92 -3.09
CA SER A 44 -14.35 -4.81 -3.88
C SER A 44 -14.26 -5.99 -4.84
N ALA A 45 -14.13 -5.70 -6.12
CA ALA A 45 -13.86 -6.71 -7.14
C ALA A 45 -12.46 -7.31 -7.00
N TYR A 46 -11.57 -6.61 -6.29
CA TYR A 46 -10.14 -6.92 -6.23
C TYR A 46 -9.70 -7.58 -4.92
N THR A 47 -10.58 -7.66 -3.91
CA THR A 47 -10.23 -8.13 -2.57
C THR A 47 -10.75 -9.54 -2.29
N TYR A 48 -9.92 -10.35 -1.66
CA TYR A 48 -10.23 -11.70 -1.21
C TYR A 48 -10.00 -11.81 0.30
N TYR A 49 -10.91 -12.48 1.00
CA TYR A 49 -10.82 -12.70 2.44
C TYR A 49 -10.81 -14.20 2.74
N GLY A 50 -9.76 -14.69 3.38
CA GLY A 50 -9.68 -16.05 3.92
C GLY A 50 -9.86 -16.03 5.43
N LEU A 51 -10.98 -16.58 5.94
CA LEU A 51 -11.28 -16.58 7.37
C LEU A 51 -11.01 -17.97 7.96
N TYR A 52 -10.04 -18.06 8.87
CA TYR A 52 -9.80 -19.27 9.65
C TYR A 52 -10.63 -19.23 10.92
N ARG A 53 -11.51 -20.22 11.09
CA ARG A 53 -12.40 -20.33 12.26
C ARG A 53 -12.10 -21.58 13.07
N LYS A 54 -12.12 -21.42 14.39
CA LYS A 54 -12.15 -22.51 15.36
C LYS A 54 -13.38 -22.30 16.23
N GLU A 55 -14.27 -23.29 16.32
CA GLU A 55 -15.48 -23.20 17.15
C GLU A 55 -16.28 -21.91 16.87
N GLN A 56 -16.49 -21.58 15.60
CA GLN A 56 -17.18 -20.38 15.10
C GLN A 56 -16.44 -19.03 15.33
N THR A 57 -15.35 -19.01 16.09
CA THR A 57 -14.55 -17.80 16.34
C THR A 57 -13.45 -17.65 15.28
N ILE A 58 -13.30 -16.46 14.70
CA ILE A 58 -12.21 -16.14 13.79
C ILE A 58 -10.92 -16.04 14.62
N GLN A 59 -9.94 -16.89 14.29
CA GLN A 59 -8.64 -16.96 14.99
C GLN A 59 -7.51 -16.34 14.17
N ALA A 60 -7.68 -16.30 12.85
CA ALA A 60 -6.76 -15.70 11.90
C ALA A 60 -7.49 -15.36 10.61
N TYR A 61 -6.89 -14.51 9.81
CA TYR A 61 -7.42 -14.24 8.48
C TYR A 61 -6.31 -13.85 7.50
N ILE A 62 -6.65 -13.96 6.22
CA ILE A 62 -5.83 -13.53 5.10
C ILE A 62 -6.63 -12.49 4.33
N VAL A 63 -5.98 -11.37 3.97
CA VAL A 63 -6.54 -10.42 3.00
C VAL A 63 -5.64 -10.44 1.78
N GLY A 64 -6.22 -10.63 0.61
CA GLY A 64 -5.50 -10.60 -0.65
C GLY A 64 -6.09 -9.55 -1.59
N TYR A 65 -5.22 -8.81 -2.29
CA TYR A 65 -5.57 -7.83 -3.30
C TYR A 65 -5.04 -8.28 -4.66
N CYS A 66 -5.87 -8.23 -5.69
CA CYS A 66 -5.49 -8.58 -7.05
C CYS A 66 -6.09 -7.57 -8.01
N PHE A 67 -5.31 -6.54 -8.41
CA PHE A 67 -5.77 -5.44 -9.25
C PHE A 67 -5.62 -5.71 -10.75
N ASP A 68 -4.66 -6.54 -11.14
CA ASP A 68 -4.32 -6.87 -12.54
C ASP A 68 -4.95 -8.19 -13.04
N GLY A 69 -5.55 -8.96 -12.13
CA GLY A 69 -6.12 -10.28 -12.41
C GLY A 69 -5.09 -11.42 -12.42
N GLU A 70 -3.81 -11.14 -12.17
CA GLU A 70 -2.70 -12.08 -12.29
C GLU A 70 -1.84 -12.19 -11.03
N THR A 71 -1.65 -11.05 -10.32
CA THR A 71 -0.80 -10.94 -9.14
C THR A 71 -1.65 -10.78 -7.89
N LEU A 72 -1.43 -11.63 -6.89
CA LEU A 72 -2.10 -11.56 -5.59
C LEU A 72 -1.12 -11.06 -4.52
N GLU A 73 -1.35 -9.88 -3.99
CA GLU A 73 -0.68 -9.39 -2.78
C GLU A 73 -1.51 -9.78 -1.56
N ALA A 74 -0.94 -10.54 -0.64
CA ALA A 74 -1.66 -11.07 0.52
C ALA A 74 -0.97 -10.73 1.84
N THR A 75 -1.78 -10.44 2.85
CA THR A 75 -1.34 -10.23 4.23
C THR A 75 -2.04 -11.23 5.14
N ILE A 76 -1.26 -11.91 6.00
CA ILE A 76 -1.77 -12.85 7.00
C ILE A 76 -1.76 -12.19 8.37
N VAL A 77 -2.93 -12.11 9.01
CA VAL A 77 -3.09 -11.70 10.41
C VAL A 77 -3.39 -12.94 11.24
N ALA A 78 -2.43 -13.33 12.06
CA ALA A 78 -2.50 -14.56 12.86
C ALA A 78 -1.68 -14.45 14.14
N PRO A 79 -2.00 -15.26 15.18
CA PRO A 79 -1.12 -15.45 16.31
C PRO A 79 0.28 -15.90 15.90
N ASN A 80 1.29 -15.45 16.64
CA ASN A 80 2.72 -15.75 16.38
C ASN A 80 3.05 -17.20 16.74
N VAL A 81 2.54 -18.17 15.97
CA VAL A 81 2.74 -19.62 16.14
C VAL A 81 3.18 -20.21 14.80
N GLY A 82 4.43 -20.69 14.73
CA GLY A 82 5.06 -21.13 13.49
C GLY A 82 4.27 -22.17 12.69
N PRO A 83 3.89 -23.34 13.22
CA PRO A 83 3.15 -24.34 12.46
C PRO A 83 1.79 -23.84 11.95
N PHE A 84 1.15 -22.94 12.69
CA PHE A 84 -0.12 -22.35 12.27
C PHE A 84 0.04 -21.34 11.13
N PHE A 85 1.11 -20.55 11.17
CA PHE A 85 1.44 -19.63 10.08
C PHE A 85 1.74 -20.41 8.79
N GLU A 86 2.51 -21.51 8.88
CA GLU A 86 2.80 -22.40 7.73
C GLU A 86 1.50 -22.97 7.10
N GLU A 87 0.55 -23.43 7.92
CA GLU A 87 -0.77 -23.89 7.44
C GLU A 87 -1.49 -22.82 6.62
N LEU A 88 -1.44 -21.54 7.10
CA LEU A 88 -2.11 -20.42 6.42
C LEU A 88 -1.42 -20.09 5.09
N VAL A 89 -0.09 -20.12 5.03
CA VAL A 89 0.68 -19.90 3.79
C VAL A 89 0.33 -20.96 2.75
N GLN A 90 0.37 -22.24 3.14
CA GLN A 90 0.04 -23.37 2.24
C GLN A 90 -1.40 -23.28 1.70
N GLU A 91 -2.37 -22.89 2.52
CA GLU A 91 -3.75 -22.71 2.07
C GLU A 91 -3.91 -21.48 1.16
N LEU A 92 -3.13 -20.40 1.38
CA LEU A 92 -3.08 -19.25 0.48
C LEU A 92 -2.56 -19.65 -0.90
N GLU A 93 -1.39 -20.31 -0.96
CA GLU A 93 -0.77 -20.76 -2.20
C GLU A 93 -1.70 -21.68 -3.01
N LYS A 94 -2.29 -22.65 -2.33
CA LYS A 94 -3.26 -23.58 -2.94
C LYS A 94 -4.48 -22.84 -3.50
N GLN A 95 -5.01 -21.89 -2.75
CA GLN A 95 -6.20 -21.16 -3.19
C GLN A 95 -5.87 -20.18 -4.32
N ALA A 96 -4.72 -19.52 -4.28
CA ALA A 96 -4.24 -18.65 -5.36
C ALA A 96 -4.06 -19.43 -6.67
N ALA A 97 -3.50 -20.65 -6.61
CA ALA A 97 -3.40 -21.56 -7.75
C ALA A 97 -4.79 -21.93 -8.33
N LEU A 98 -5.80 -22.20 -7.47
CA LEU A 98 -7.18 -22.46 -7.91
C LEU A 98 -7.84 -21.24 -8.57
N TRP A 99 -7.45 -20.03 -8.19
CA TRP A 99 -7.91 -18.79 -8.83
C TRP A 99 -7.16 -18.47 -10.12
N GLY A 100 -6.10 -19.22 -10.45
CA GLY A 100 -5.27 -18.99 -11.63
C GLY A 100 -4.31 -17.81 -11.50
N MET A 101 -3.95 -17.43 -10.27
CA MET A 101 -2.95 -16.39 -10.03
C MET A 101 -1.60 -16.83 -10.58
N LYS A 102 -0.90 -15.95 -11.27
CA LYS A 102 0.44 -16.21 -11.81
C LYS A 102 1.52 -15.95 -10.76
N GLU A 103 1.30 -14.95 -9.93
CA GLU A 103 2.21 -14.54 -8.86
C GLU A 103 1.44 -14.35 -7.55
N VAL A 104 2.09 -14.67 -6.45
CA VAL A 104 1.56 -14.46 -5.10
C VAL A 104 2.67 -13.86 -4.26
N PHE A 105 2.45 -12.66 -3.76
CA PHE A 105 3.34 -12.03 -2.79
C PHE A 105 2.71 -12.07 -1.41
N LEU A 106 3.41 -12.68 -0.46
CA LEU A 106 3.06 -12.52 0.95
C LEU A 106 3.77 -11.28 1.50
N VAL A 107 2.97 -10.28 1.87
CA VAL A 107 3.46 -8.99 2.35
C VAL A 107 3.55 -8.99 3.87
N MET A 108 4.74 -8.72 4.40
CA MET A 108 4.99 -8.76 5.84
C MET A 108 5.88 -7.61 6.31
N ASP A 109 5.57 -7.11 7.51
CA ASP A 109 6.47 -6.21 8.24
C ASP A 109 7.83 -6.89 8.52
N ASP A 110 8.93 -6.17 8.39
CA ASP A 110 10.29 -6.65 8.62
C ASP A 110 10.57 -7.10 10.06
N LYS A 111 9.63 -6.86 10.98
CA LYS A 111 9.66 -7.29 12.39
C LYS A 111 8.81 -8.52 12.67
N GLN A 112 8.05 -9.03 11.71
CA GLN A 112 7.16 -10.18 11.91
C GLN A 112 7.95 -11.50 11.98
N SER A 113 8.42 -11.84 13.19
CA SER A 113 9.40 -12.90 13.42
C SER A 113 8.98 -14.31 12.94
N VAL A 114 7.68 -14.66 13.02
CA VAL A 114 7.21 -15.99 12.56
C VAL A 114 7.34 -16.15 11.05
N GLY A 115 6.89 -15.15 10.29
CA GLY A 115 7.02 -15.20 8.84
C GLY A 115 8.49 -15.17 8.40
N LEU A 116 9.30 -14.28 9.00
CA LEU A 116 10.75 -14.23 8.73
C LEU A 116 11.42 -15.58 9.00
N ASN A 117 11.12 -16.23 10.13
CA ASN A 117 11.65 -17.55 10.43
C ASN A 117 11.18 -18.63 9.46
N TYR A 118 9.93 -18.54 8.97
CA TYR A 118 9.42 -19.46 7.96
C TYR A 118 10.22 -19.34 6.66
N PHE A 119 10.30 -18.14 6.08
CA PHE A 119 10.99 -17.92 4.82
C PHE A 119 12.49 -18.17 4.90
N ASN A 120 13.14 -17.75 5.98
CA ASN A 120 14.57 -18.03 6.21
C ASN A 120 14.87 -19.55 6.24
N ARG A 121 14.00 -20.36 6.85
CA ARG A 121 14.16 -21.84 6.84
C ARG A 121 14.00 -22.45 5.45
N GLN A 122 13.21 -21.82 4.59
CA GLN A 122 13.02 -22.24 3.21
C GLN A 122 14.11 -21.68 2.26
N GLY A 123 14.99 -20.81 2.77
CA GLY A 123 16.00 -20.13 1.94
C GLY A 123 15.38 -19.09 0.98
N ILE A 124 14.15 -18.62 1.26
CA ILE A 124 13.44 -17.64 0.44
C ILE A 124 13.79 -16.24 0.95
N VAL A 125 14.20 -15.36 0.04
CA VAL A 125 14.44 -13.94 0.29
C VAL A 125 13.30 -13.11 -0.32
N PRO A 126 13.07 -11.89 0.16
CA PRO A 126 12.07 -11.01 -0.46
C PRO A 126 12.40 -10.76 -1.93
N ALA A 127 11.38 -10.75 -2.78
CA ALA A 127 11.49 -10.32 -4.17
C ALA A 127 11.83 -8.82 -4.24
N PHE A 128 11.18 -8.03 -3.40
CA PHE A 128 11.46 -6.61 -3.16
C PHE A 128 10.96 -6.19 -1.78
N SER A 129 11.27 -4.95 -1.38
CA SER A 129 10.81 -4.38 -0.12
C SER A 129 10.40 -2.94 -0.31
N GLU A 130 9.39 -2.49 0.44
CA GLU A 130 8.92 -1.11 0.46
C GLU A 130 9.03 -0.52 1.86
N GLN A 131 9.39 0.75 1.93
CA GLN A 131 9.30 1.55 3.14
C GLN A 131 8.00 2.34 3.15
N TYR A 132 7.29 2.28 4.28
CA TYR A 132 6.15 3.14 4.59
C TYR A 132 6.66 4.36 5.35
N LEU A 133 6.50 5.54 4.74
CA LEU A 133 6.98 6.80 5.29
C LEU A 133 5.81 7.71 5.65
N VAL A 134 5.97 8.43 6.77
CA VAL A 134 4.98 9.39 7.27
C VAL A 134 5.61 10.77 7.36
N PHE A 135 4.89 11.78 6.86
CA PHE A 135 5.32 13.18 6.92
C PHE A 135 5.29 13.71 8.34
N GLN A 136 6.41 14.31 8.77
CA GLN A 136 6.61 14.87 10.12
C GLN A 136 6.42 16.38 10.09
N ARG A 137 5.18 16.82 10.20
CA ARG A 137 4.82 18.23 10.08
C ARG A 137 5.50 19.11 11.13
N GLU A 138 5.59 18.64 12.38
CA GLU A 138 6.10 19.38 13.51
C GLU A 138 7.58 19.78 13.36
N THR A 139 8.33 18.99 12.61
CA THR A 139 9.75 19.21 12.35
C THR A 139 10.03 19.83 10.98
N TYR A 140 8.99 19.96 10.14
CA TYR A 140 9.15 20.50 8.80
C TYR A 140 9.12 22.03 8.79
N SER A 141 10.23 22.65 8.44
CA SER A 141 10.43 24.12 8.49
C SER A 141 10.55 24.79 7.11
N GLN A 142 10.49 24.00 6.02
CA GLN A 142 10.65 24.54 4.68
C GLN A 142 9.35 25.18 4.17
N ALA A 143 9.49 26.23 3.34
CA ALA A 143 8.35 26.80 2.64
C ALA A 143 7.88 25.88 1.54
N LEU A 144 6.58 25.57 1.53
CA LEU A 144 5.98 24.72 0.50
C LEU A 144 5.85 25.46 -0.84
N ALA A 145 6.26 24.83 -1.92
CA ALA A 145 6.13 25.36 -3.28
C ALA A 145 4.66 25.54 -3.68
N LYS A 146 4.43 26.39 -4.68
CA LYS A 146 3.08 26.77 -5.17
C LYS A 146 2.92 26.49 -6.66
N LEU A 147 3.29 25.28 -7.11
CA LEU A 147 2.95 24.89 -8.47
C LEU A 147 1.45 24.67 -8.61
N THR A 148 0.90 25.00 -9.77
CA THR A 148 -0.49 24.69 -10.10
C THR A 148 -0.56 23.25 -10.57
N LEU A 149 -1.09 22.37 -9.71
CA LEU A 149 -1.40 20.99 -10.06
C LEU A 149 -2.83 20.92 -10.61
N LEU A 150 -3.01 20.23 -11.72
CA LEU A 150 -4.27 20.15 -12.46
C LEU A 150 -4.83 18.73 -12.44
N ARG A 151 -6.15 18.58 -12.59
CA ARG A 151 -6.75 17.28 -12.90
C ARG A 151 -6.48 16.96 -14.38
N PRO A 152 -6.16 15.69 -14.72
CA PRO A 152 -5.97 15.27 -16.10
C PRO A 152 -7.28 15.41 -16.90
N ARG A 153 -7.17 15.79 -18.16
CA ARG A 153 -8.27 15.81 -19.13
C ARG A 153 -8.14 14.61 -20.07
N VAL A 154 -9.16 14.32 -20.84
CA VAL A 154 -9.14 13.24 -21.84
C VAL A 154 -7.91 13.35 -22.77
N ALA A 155 -7.56 14.57 -23.18
CA ALA A 155 -6.37 14.83 -24.02
C ALA A 155 -5.03 14.52 -23.33
N ASP A 156 -5.01 14.31 -22.01
CA ASP A 156 -3.79 14.01 -21.24
C ASP A 156 -3.57 12.50 -21.04
N LEU A 157 -4.58 11.67 -21.30
CA LEU A 157 -4.59 10.24 -20.94
C LEU A 157 -3.43 9.46 -21.58
N ASP A 158 -3.19 9.66 -22.87
CA ASP A 158 -2.07 8.97 -23.56
C ASP A 158 -0.71 9.37 -23.00
N SER A 159 -0.55 10.64 -22.62
CA SER A 159 0.70 11.13 -22.03
C SER A 159 0.86 10.65 -20.60
N LEU A 160 -0.25 10.56 -19.85
CA LEU A 160 -0.29 10.04 -18.50
C LEU A 160 0.02 8.54 -18.49
N ALA A 161 -0.58 7.76 -19.39
CA ALA A 161 -0.32 6.33 -19.54
C ALA A 161 1.16 6.05 -19.84
N ARG A 162 1.76 6.83 -20.77
CA ARG A 162 3.20 6.73 -21.05
C ARG A 162 4.08 7.10 -19.86
N LEU A 163 3.68 8.10 -19.07
CA LEU A 163 4.46 8.54 -17.92
C LEU A 163 4.40 7.52 -16.77
N LEU A 164 3.24 6.90 -16.56
CA LEU A 164 3.01 5.86 -15.56
C LEU A 164 3.50 4.46 -16.00
N GLU A 165 3.89 4.31 -17.28
CA GLU A 165 4.23 3.02 -17.89
C GLU A 165 3.05 2.00 -17.77
N GLY A 166 1.81 2.52 -17.75
CA GLY A 166 0.58 1.72 -17.62
C GLY A 166 -0.68 2.57 -17.80
N THR A 167 -1.80 1.92 -18.07
CA THR A 167 -3.09 2.62 -18.22
C THR A 167 -3.67 2.95 -16.85
N PRO A 168 -3.91 4.24 -16.52
CA PRO A 168 -4.54 4.61 -15.26
C PRO A 168 -5.99 4.10 -15.22
N LEU A 169 -6.42 3.63 -14.06
CA LEU A 169 -7.82 3.23 -13.85
C LEU A 169 -8.73 4.46 -13.90
N PRO A 170 -9.92 4.37 -14.50
CA PRO A 170 -10.86 5.50 -14.59
C PRO A 170 -11.19 6.13 -13.22
N GLU A 171 -11.35 5.32 -12.19
CA GLU A 171 -11.61 5.74 -10.82
C GLU A 171 -10.47 6.54 -10.19
N ASP A 172 -9.23 6.31 -10.64
CA ASP A 172 -8.06 7.02 -10.14
C ASP A 172 -7.90 8.41 -10.74
N LEU A 173 -8.46 8.66 -11.92
CA LEU A 173 -8.30 9.94 -12.62
C LEU A 173 -8.81 11.14 -11.81
N GLN A 174 -9.89 10.95 -11.04
CA GLN A 174 -10.43 12.00 -10.16
C GLN A 174 -9.52 12.37 -9.00
N ARG A 175 -8.62 11.44 -8.61
CA ARG A 175 -7.66 11.60 -7.51
C ARG A 175 -6.26 11.93 -8.02
N THR A 176 -6.03 11.80 -9.34
CA THR A 176 -4.77 12.09 -10.00
C THR A 176 -4.60 13.58 -10.21
N LEU A 177 -3.39 14.06 -9.99
CA LEU A 177 -2.94 15.42 -10.25
C LEU A 177 -1.77 15.36 -11.24
N ILE A 178 -1.72 16.33 -12.13
CA ILE A 178 -0.65 16.47 -13.13
C ILE A 178 -0.05 17.87 -13.07
N TYR A 179 1.25 17.97 -13.35
CA TYR A 179 1.94 19.21 -13.63
C TYR A 179 2.31 19.29 -15.09
N LYS A 180 1.97 20.43 -15.72
CA LYS A 180 2.28 20.71 -17.12
C LYS A 180 3.01 22.03 -17.25
N GLU A 181 3.94 22.07 -18.17
CA GLU A 181 4.60 23.30 -18.62
C GLU A 181 4.59 23.32 -20.15
N ASN A 182 4.24 24.45 -20.75
CA ASN A 182 4.10 24.58 -22.22
C ASN A 182 3.24 23.48 -22.86
N ASN A 183 2.15 23.11 -22.21
CA ASN A 183 1.24 22.02 -22.58
C ASN A 183 1.86 20.60 -22.55
N GLN A 184 3.09 20.45 -22.05
CA GLN A 184 3.76 19.17 -21.91
C GLN A 184 3.55 18.65 -20.47
N LEU A 185 3.11 17.39 -20.32
CA LEU A 185 2.97 16.72 -19.04
C LEU A 185 4.36 16.35 -18.52
N LEU A 186 4.75 16.89 -17.38
CA LEU A 186 6.08 16.72 -16.79
C LEU A 186 6.09 15.90 -15.50
N ALA A 187 4.99 15.90 -14.76
CA ALA A 187 4.86 15.10 -13.53
C ALA A 187 3.41 14.73 -13.25
N THR A 188 3.25 13.65 -12.49
CA THR A 188 1.95 13.21 -11.97
C THR A 188 2.11 12.67 -10.58
N LEU A 189 1.03 12.69 -9.81
CA LEU A 189 0.83 11.95 -8.57
C LEU A 189 -0.67 11.74 -8.32
N ARG A 190 -1.02 10.76 -7.49
CA ARG A 190 -2.39 10.53 -7.03
C ARG A 190 -2.47 10.78 -5.53
N LEU A 191 -3.55 11.43 -5.10
CA LEU A 191 -3.86 11.70 -3.69
C LEU A 191 -5.10 10.90 -3.30
N ASP A 192 -4.93 9.91 -2.44
CA ASP A 192 -6.01 9.12 -1.89
C ASP A 192 -6.30 9.57 -0.46
N HIS A 193 -7.58 9.81 -0.17
CA HIS A 193 -8.04 10.29 1.14
C HIS A 193 -8.81 9.19 1.87
N PHE A 194 -8.37 8.87 3.08
CA PHE A 194 -8.96 7.85 3.95
C PHE A 194 -9.21 8.48 5.33
N GLU A 195 -10.45 8.76 5.67
CA GLU A 195 -10.81 9.38 6.96
C GLU A 195 -9.93 10.59 7.32
N ASN A 196 -8.87 10.41 8.10
CA ASN A 196 -7.92 11.45 8.49
C ASN A 196 -6.50 11.24 7.92
N GLU A 197 -6.36 10.39 6.92
CA GLU A 197 -5.08 10.09 6.29
C GLU A 197 -5.09 10.40 4.80
N TRP A 198 -3.94 10.81 4.27
CA TRP A 198 -3.71 11.04 2.85
C TRP A 198 -2.54 10.20 2.37
N GLY A 199 -2.79 9.33 1.40
CA GLY A 199 -1.77 8.57 0.70
C GLY A 199 -1.32 9.29 -0.59
N ILE A 200 -0.02 9.33 -0.84
CA ILE A 200 0.56 9.82 -2.09
C ILE A 200 1.03 8.61 -2.90
N TYR A 201 0.45 8.42 -4.09
CA TYR A 201 0.71 7.27 -4.95
C TYR A 201 1.08 7.72 -6.37
N GLY A 202 1.68 6.81 -7.16
CA GLY A 202 1.95 7.03 -8.58
C GLY A 202 2.72 8.31 -8.87
N PHE A 203 3.64 8.71 -7.96
CA PHE A 203 4.41 9.93 -8.12
C PHE A 203 5.55 9.73 -9.10
N VAL A 204 5.41 10.31 -10.27
CA VAL A 204 6.38 10.19 -11.36
C VAL A 204 6.72 11.57 -11.95
N VAL A 205 8.01 11.78 -12.23
CA VAL A 205 8.53 12.93 -12.98
C VAL A 205 9.18 12.41 -14.25
N THR A 206 8.94 13.09 -15.39
CA THR A 206 9.56 12.74 -16.66
C THR A 206 11.07 12.65 -16.55
N LYS A 207 11.67 11.67 -17.22
CA LYS A 207 13.13 11.40 -17.15
C LYS A 207 13.98 12.65 -17.44
N THR A 208 13.53 13.51 -18.38
CA THR A 208 14.23 14.74 -18.77
C THR A 208 14.23 15.85 -17.72
N GLN A 209 13.32 15.79 -16.75
CA GLN A 209 13.18 16.78 -15.67
C GLN A 209 13.68 16.28 -14.30
N ARG A 210 14.14 15.04 -14.22
CA ARG A 210 14.73 14.50 -12.99
C ARG A 210 16.04 15.21 -12.66
N GLY A 211 16.36 15.30 -11.37
CA GLY A 211 17.56 15.98 -10.87
C GLY A 211 17.53 17.52 -10.94
N ARG A 212 16.41 18.11 -11.42
CA ARG A 212 16.26 19.59 -11.59
C ARG A 212 15.38 20.23 -10.52
N GLY A 213 15.03 19.52 -9.47
CA GLY A 213 14.18 20.02 -8.40
C GLY A 213 12.67 19.99 -8.65
N LEU A 214 12.21 19.62 -9.86
CA LEU A 214 10.78 19.58 -10.18
C LEU A 214 10.00 18.63 -9.25
N GLY A 215 10.53 17.42 -8.99
CA GLY A 215 9.89 16.48 -8.09
C GLY A 215 9.65 17.06 -6.70
N ARG A 216 10.65 17.76 -6.14
CA ARG A 216 10.51 18.49 -4.86
C ARG A 216 9.38 19.50 -4.89
N GLN A 217 9.31 20.34 -5.92
CA GLN A 217 8.29 21.38 -6.05
C GLN A 217 6.89 20.78 -6.20
N VAL A 218 6.74 19.69 -6.95
CA VAL A 218 5.46 18.97 -7.12
C VAL A 218 5.02 18.35 -5.79
N LEU A 219 5.92 17.66 -5.09
CA LEU A 219 5.63 17.08 -3.77
C LEU A 219 5.23 18.15 -2.75
N GLN A 220 5.98 19.24 -2.66
CA GLN A 220 5.68 20.37 -1.77
C GLN A 220 4.32 21.01 -2.10
N SER A 221 3.97 21.09 -3.39
CA SER A 221 2.67 21.63 -3.80
C SER A 221 1.51 20.70 -3.42
N ALA A 222 1.72 19.39 -3.51
CA ALA A 222 0.76 18.39 -3.04
C ALA A 222 0.59 18.44 -1.51
N LEU A 223 1.70 18.48 -0.75
CA LEU A 223 1.67 18.65 0.70
C LEU A 223 0.91 19.90 1.11
N ARG A 224 1.17 21.04 0.44
CA ARG A 224 0.43 22.28 0.70
C ARG A 224 -1.07 22.10 0.48
N MET A 225 -1.48 21.50 -0.64
CA MET A 225 -2.90 21.26 -0.93
C MET A 225 -3.57 20.41 0.16
N ILE A 226 -2.90 19.37 0.64
CA ILE A 226 -3.42 18.53 1.72
C ILE A 226 -3.54 19.33 3.02
N LEU A 227 -2.49 20.03 3.42
CA LEU A 227 -2.43 20.76 4.69
C LEU A 227 -3.37 21.98 4.75
N GLU A 228 -3.64 22.62 3.61
CA GLU A 228 -4.66 23.68 3.50
C GLU A 228 -6.08 23.14 3.70
N ASN A 229 -6.35 21.90 3.31
CA ASN A 229 -7.67 21.27 3.45
C ASN A 229 -7.82 20.50 4.78
N SER A 230 -6.75 19.94 5.31
CA SER A 230 -6.76 19.13 6.53
C SER A 230 -5.47 19.31 7.31
N ALA A 231 -5.48 20.27 8.23
CA ALA A 231 -4.30 20.67 8.99
C ALA A 231 -3.74 19.56 9.91
N SER A 232 -4.57 18.60 10.33
CA SER A 232 -4.20 17.51 11.25
C SER A 232 -4.06 16.15 10.57
N ALA A 233 -4.16 16.10 9.22
CA ALA A 233 -4.10 14.84 8.50
C ALA A 233 -2.72 14.17 8.61
N THR A 234 -2.71 12.86 8.78
CA THR A 234 -1.53 12.04 8.55
C THR A 234 -1.29 11.93 7.05
N ILE A 235 -0.08 12.24 6.58
CA ILE A 235 0.29 12.11 5.17
C ILE A 235 1.34 11.00 5.06
N PHE A 236 1.11 10.04 4.17
CA PHE A 236 2.01 8.91 4.01
C PHE A 236 2.26 8.58 2.53
N LEU A 237 3.30 7.83 2.30
CA LEU A 237 3.62 7.21 1.02
C LEU A 237 4.40 5.90 1.22
N GLU A 238 4.45 5.11 0.18
CA GLU A 238 5.25 3.89 0.11
C GLU A 238 6.26 4.00 -1.02
N VAL A 239 7.43 3.43 -0.82
CA VAL A 239 8.52 3.48 -1.82
C VAL A 239 9.41 2.26 -1.68
N GLU A 240 9.79 1.67 -2.81
CA GLU A 240 10.76 0.58 -2.85
C GLU A 240 12.10 1.00 -2.23
N THR A 241 12.68 0.12 -1.44
CA THR A 241 13.96 0.36 -0.74
C THR A 241 15.13 0.63 -1.70
N GLU A 242 15.04 0.13 -2.92
CA GLU A 242 16.05 0.36 -3.96
C GLU A 242 15.93 1.73 -4.64
N ASN A 243 14.79 2.41 -4.51
CA ASN A 243 14.57 3.73 -5.10
C ASN A 243 15.22 4.84 -4.26
N GLN A 244 16.54 4.83 -4.19
CA GLN A 244 17.33 5.76 -3.35
C GLN A 244 17.07 7.23 -3.69
N ALA A 245 16.79 7.55 -4.95
CA ALA A 245 16.50 8.92 -5.37
C ALA A 245 15.18 9.44 -4.79
N ALA A 246 14.14 8.60 -4.79
CA ALA A 246 12.86 8.94 -4.19
C ALA A 246 12.95 8.98 -2.65
N LEU A 247 13.62 8.01 -2.04
CA LEU A 247 13.87 7.99 -0.58
C LEU A 247 14.57 9.26 -0.12
N HIS A 248 15.64 9.68 -0.81
CA HIS A 248 16.34 10.92 -0.48
C HIS A 248 15.41 12.14 -0.61
N LEU A 249 14.61 12.22 -1.68
CA LEU A 249 13.63 13.29 -1.84
C LEU A 249 12.66 13.33 -0.66
N TYR A 250 12.01 12.21 -0.35
CA TYR A 250 11.00 12.14 0.71
C TYR A 250 11.57 12.47 2.08
N GLN A 251 12.74 11.93 2.42
CA GLN A 251 13.40 12.21 3.70
C GLN A 251 13.79 13.68 3.83
N THR A 252 14.29 14.31 2.75
CA THR A 252 14.62 15.75 2.76
C THR A 252 13.37 16.63 2.82
N GLU A 253 12.21 16.12 2.38
CA GLU A 253 10.92 16.80 2.49
C GLU A 253 10.12 16.42 3.76
N GLY A 254 10.79 15.87 4.77
CA GLY A 254 10.23 15.69 6.10
C GLY A 254 9.48 14.38 6.31
N PHE A 255 9.57 13.44 5.39
CA PHE A 255 9.05 12.09 5.63
C PHE A 255 10.03 11.24 6.43
N GLN A 256 9.53 10.47 7.36
CA GLN A 256 10.31 9.50 8.14
C GLN A 256 9.77 8.09 7.96
N VAL A 257 10.67 7.12 7.90
CA VAL A 257 10.33 5.70 7.83
C VAL A 257 9.64 5.28 9.13
N ARG A 258 8.45 4.74 9.02
CA ARG A 258 7.70 4.16 10.13
C ARG A 258 7.92 2.65 10.23
N ASN A 259 7.85 1.96 9.10
CA ASN A 259 8.10 0.52 8.99
C ASN A 259 8.49 0.15 7.55
N GLN A 260 8.91 -1.10 7.37
CA GLN A 260 9.23 -1.68 6.09
C GLN A 260 8.41 -2.95 5.88
N TYR A 261 7.92 -3.13 4.67
CA TYR A 261 7.26 -4.34 4.23
C TYR A 261 8.13 -5.10 3.24
N ASN A 262 8.23 -6.41 3.45
CA ASN A 262 8.92 -7.35 2.57
C ASN A 262 7.88 -8.16 1.79
N TYR A 263 8.12 -8.36 0.52
CA TYR A 263 7.28 -9.12 -0.40
C TYR A 263 7.97 -10.43 -0.76
N TYR A 264 7.39 -11.54 -0.31
CA TYR A 264 7.90 -12.90 -0.48
C TYR A 264 7.10 -13.70 -1.47
#